data_f25f6fef13b78a6fe5028e1f39481286
#
_entry.id   f25f6fef13b78a6fe5028e1f39481286
#
_cell.length_a   1.000
_cell.length_b   1.000
_cell.length_c   1.000
_cell.angle_alpha   90.00
_cell.angle_beta   90.00
_cell.angle_gamma   90.00
#
_symmetry.space_group_name_H-M   'P 1'
#
loop_
_entity.id
_entity.type
_entity.pdbx_description
1 polymer ?
#
loop_
_entity_poly.entity_id
_entity_poly.type
_entity_poly.pdbx_seq_one_letter_code
_entity_poly.pdbx_strand_id
1 'polypeptide(L)'
;GLRLEDYSCPGATAYVEPHGNDAIPHDTVRQQVERAIADRKLDANTRLVTISAGVNDTYQPNNLPSMTTQPQRMARYDAAMTGAINRVKSVAPNAKVILLGIPDETDGHNHTCGSNLLGVTSHWYFPLVAYYQDEVREQQRLAALHTGSEFLDMVAEISVQSGKNGCSNDPGRYGASIFDDSPHKLAGHLTDAGHGYYGRRIAETYR
;
A
#
# COMPACT_ATOMS: atom_id res chain seq x y z
N GLY A 1 15.73 -14.06 -15.99
CA GLY A 1 14.63 -13.35 -15.38
C GLY A 1 14.99 -12.87 -13.99
N LEU A 2 14.19 -11.96 -13.40
CA LEU A 2 14.38 -11.55 -12.01
C LEU A 2 13.88 -12.67 -11.08
N ARG A 3 14.57 -12.84 -9.96
CA ARG A 3 14.11 -13.67 -8.83
C ARG A 3 13.41 -12.75 -7.84
N LEU A 4 12.23 -13.14 -7.38
CA LEU A 4 11.50 -12.46 -6.32
C LEU A 4 12.00 -12.92 -4.96
N GLU A 5 12.30 -11.97 -4.09
CA GLU A 5 12.49 -12.17 -2.65
C GLU A 5 11.42 -11.34 -1.93
N ASP A 6 10.60 -11.98 -1.12
CA ASP A 6 9.46 -11.35 -0.44
C ASP A 6 9.80 -11.14 1.04
N TYR A 7 9.83 -9.88 1.45
CA TYR A 7 10.04 -9.43 2.83
C TYR A 7 8.81 -8.73 3.39
N SER A 8 7.70 -8.74 2.66
CA SER A 8 6.46 -8.14 3.14
C SER A 8 5.96 -8.86 4.41
N CYS A 9 5.30 -8.10 5.26
CA CYS A 9 4.75 -8.59 6.52
C CYS A 9 3.32 -8.09 6.66
N PRO A 10 2.32 -8.96 6.95
CA PRO A 10 0.98 -8.50 7.25
C PRO A 10 1.00 -7.50 8.41
N GLY A 11 0.20 -6.45 8.32
CA GLY A 11 0.17 -5.41 9.34
C GLY A 11 1.32 -4.41 9.30
N ALA A 12 2.28 -4.56 8.37
CA ALA A 12 3.45 -3.69 8.29
C ALA A 12 3.09 -2.21 8.24
N THR A 13 3.84 -1.42 8.99
CA THR A 13 3.70 0.04 9.07
C THR A 13 4.85 0.73 8.34
N ALA A 14 4.64 1.99 7.94
CA ALA A 14 5.72 2.80 7.41
C ALA A 14 6.62 3.34 8.54
N TYR A 15 6.01 3.87 9.61
CA TYR A 15 6.73 4.61 10.65
C TYR A 15 6.26 4.34 12.09
N VAL A 16 5.07 3.76 12.28
CA VAL A 16 4.61 3.44 13.64
C VAL A 16 5.34 2.19 14.11
N GLU A 17 6.16 2.35 15.14
CA GLU A 17 6.93 1.24 15.70
C GLU A 17 5.99 0.20 16.35
N PRO A 18 6.31 -1.11 16.22
CA PRO A 18 5.55 -2.16 16.86
C PRO A 18 5.56 -2.00 18.39
N HIS A 19 4.41 -2.31 18.98
CA HIS A 19 4.25 -2.33 20.44
C HIS A 19 4.01 -3.76 20.90
N GLY A 20 4.47 -4.11 22.10
CA GLY A 20 4.36 -5.48 22.60
C GLY A 20 2.93 -6.00 22.81
N ASN A 21 1.92 -5.13 22.68
CA ASN A 21 0.50 -5.45 22.80
C ASN A 21 -0.26 -5.36 21.47
N ASP A 22 0.45 -5.23 20.34
CA ASP A 22 -0.21 -5.20 19.03
C ASP A 22 -0.92 -6.52 18.74
N ALA A 23 -2.17 -6.43 18.27
CA ALA A 23 -2.97 -7.60 17.94
C ALA A 23 -2.33 -8.45 16.82
N ILE A 24 -1.54 -7.82 15.96
CA ILE A 24 -0.79 -8.45 14.87
C ILE A 24 0.66 -7.97 15.00
N PRO A 25 1.61 -8.86 15.35
CA PRO A 25 3.02 -8.53 15.29
C PRO A 25 3.39 -8.09 13.87
N HIS A 26 4.05 -6.96 13.74
CA HIS A 26 4.43 -6.40 12.45
C HIS A 26 5.83 -5.78 12.50
N ASP A 27 6.42 -5.57 11.32
CA ASP A 27 7.65 -4.83 11.14
C ASP A 27 7.36 -3.49 10.46
N THR A 28 8.19 -2.50 10.72
CA THR A 28 8.23 -1.30 9.86
C THR A 28 8.92 -1.62 8.53
N VAL A 29 8.68 -0.79 7.50
CA VAL A 29 9.39 -0.90 6.22
C VAL A 29 10.91 -0.89 6.43
N ARG A 30 11.42 -0.06 7.35
CA ARG A 30 12.84 -0.02 7.68
C ARG A 30 13.36 -1.35 8.21
N GLN A 31 12.64 -2.00 9.10
CA GLN A 31 13.05 -3.30 9.66
C GLN A 31 13.06 -4.38 8.58
N GLN A 32 12.10 -4.37 7.64
CA GLN A 32 12.09 -5.28 6.49
C GLN A 32 13.30 -5.06 5.58
N VAL A 33 13.66 -3.80 5.29
CA VAL A 33 14.85 -3.45 4.50
C VAL A 33 16.12 -3.95 5.18
N GLU A 34 16.30 -3.70 6.48
CA GLU A 34 17.51 -4.16 7.19
C GLU A 34 17.60 -5.69 7.26
N ARG A 35 16.46 -6.38 7.39
CA ARG A 35 16.43 -7.84 7.33
C ARG A 35 16.84 -8.37 5.95
N ALA A 36 16.32 -7.77 4.87
CA ALA A 36 16.71 -8.15 3.52
C ALA A 36 18.21 -7.94 3.24
N ILE A 37 18.80 -6.88 3.83
CA ILE A 37 20.24 -6.64 3.77
C ILE A 37 21.02 -7.69 4.58
N ALA A 38 20.59 -7.98 5.81
CA ALA A 38 21.24 -8.97 6.67
C ALA A 38 21.24 -10.36 6.03
N ASP A 39 20.16 -10.73 5.35
CA ASP A 39 20.01 -11.99 4.62
C ASP A 39 20.74 -12.00 3.27
N ARG A 40 21.39 -10.89 2.88
CA ARG A 40 22.10 -10.71 1.60
C ARG A 40 21.16 -10.90 0.38
N LYS A 41 19.91 -10.49 0.52
CA LYS A 41 18.89 -10.54 -0.54
C LYS A 41 18.66 -9.17 -1.17
N LEU A 42 19.00 -8.11 -0.45
CA LEU A 42 19.06 -6.75 -0.96
C LEU A 42 20.53 -6.32 -1.05
N ASP A 43 21.05 -6.24 -2.27
CA ASP A 43 22.44 -5.94 -2.56
C ASP A 43 22.61 -5.18 -3.90
N ALA A 44 23.83 -4.94 -4.31
CA ALA A 44 24.17 -4.23 -5.56
C ALA A 44 23.63 -4.91 -6.85
N ASN A 45 23.22 -6.17 -6.80
CA ASN A 45 22.62 -6.90 -7.93
C ASN A 45 21.10 -6.75 -7.98
N THR A 46 20.48 -6.23 -6.93
CA THR A 46 19.05 -5.94 -6.90
C THR A 46 18.68 -4.94 -7.99
N ARG A 47 17.66 -5.22 -8.77
CA ARG A 47 17.22 -4.39 -9.90
C ARG A 47 15.92 -3.66 -9.67
N LEU A 48 15.07 -4.21 -8.81
CA LEU A 48 13.74 -3.66 -8.52
C LEU A 48 13.43 -3.85 -7.04
N VAL A 49 12.92 -2.81 -6.42
CA VAL A 49 12.33 -2.86 -5.08
C VAL A 49 10.94 -2.23 -5.16
N THR A 50 9.93 -2.95 -4.70
CA THR A 50 8.57 -2.45 -4.59
C THR A 50 8.21 -2.29 -3.11
N ILE A 51 7.59 -1.18 -2.75
CA ILE A 51 7.19 -0.89 -1.36
C ILE A 51 5.72 -0.46 -1.36
N SER A 52 4.90 -1.10 -0.52
CA SER A 52 3.52 -0.69 -0.25
C SER A 52 3.33 -0.64 1.26
N ALA A 53 3.11 0.56 1.80
CA ALA A 53 2.91 0.77 3.23
C ALA A 53 2.18 2.09 3.51
N GLY A 54 1.62 2.23 4.72
CA GLY A 54 0.96 3.46 5.20
C GLY A 54 -0.44 3.23 5.75
N VAL A 55 -1.22 2.31 5.19
CA VAL A 55 -2.59 2.03 5.66
C VAL A 55 -2.57 1.57 7.12
N ASN A 56 -1.68 0.65 7.45
CA ASN A 56 -1.62 0.11 8.80
C ASN A 56 -1.21 1.15 9.87
N ASP A 57 -0.56 2.23 9.47
CA ASP A 57 -0.25 3.34 10.37
C ASP A 57 -1.52 4.10 10.80
N THR A 58 -2.56 4.13 9.97
CA THR A 58 -3.73 4.99 10.16
C THR A 58 -4.61 4.60 11.35
N TYR A 59 -4.64 3.32 11.70
CA TYR A 59 -5.46 2.81 12.81
C TYR A 59 -4.65 2.50 14.08
N GLN A 60 -3.34 2.75 14.08
CA GLN A 60 -2.54 2.57 15.29
C GLN A 60 -2.95 3.57 16.37
N PRO A 61 -3.09 3.13 17.64
CA PRO A 61 -3.63 3.96 18.73
C PRO A 61 -2.93 5.31 18.88
N ASN A 62 -1.60 5.34 18.76
CA ASN A 62 -0.79 6.54 18.90
C ASN A 62 -0.77 7.43 17.65
N ASN A 63 -1.50 7.06 16.62
CA ASN A 63 -1.52 7.76 15.34
C ASN A 63 -2.93 8.22 14.92
N LEU A 64 -3.93 8.00 15.74
CA LEU A 64 -5.30 8.44 15.49
C LEU A 64 -5.39 9.98 15.42
N PRO A 65 -6.38 10.55 14.71
CA PRO A 65 -6.57 11.98 14.58
C PRO A 65 -6.72 12.73 15.91
N SER A 66 -7.19 12.04 16.95
CA SER A 66 -7.26 12.58 18.31
C SER A 66 -5.89 12.72 19.00
N MET A 67 -4.87 12.04 18.49
CA MET A 67 -3.53 11.98 19.08
C MET A 67 -2.48 12.72 18.26
N THR A 68 -2.70 12.84 16.94
CA THR A 68 -1.73 13.45 16.01
C THR A 68 -2.46 14.29 14.96
N THR A 69 -1.82 15.37 14.54
CA THR A 69 -2.33 16.17 13.40
C THR A 69 -1.89 15.57 12.07
N GLN A 70 -2.64 15.84 11.01
CA GLN A 70 -2.27 15.42 9.66
C GLN A 70 -0.83 15.86 9.27
N PRO A 71 -0.40 17.11 9.47
CA PRO A 71 0.98 17.49 9.16
C PRO A 71 2.04 16.67 9.92
N GLN A 72 1.75 16.28 11.15
CA GLN A 72 2.66 15.42 11.92
C GLN A 72 2.76 14.01 11.32
N ARG A 73 1.62 13.42 10.91
CA ARG A 73 1.60 12.11 10.26
C ARG A 73 2.32 12.16 8.90
N MET A 74 2.04 13.19 8.10
CA MET A 74 2.73 13.43 6.83
C MET A 74 4.25 13.50 7.00
N ALA A 75 4.73 14.29 7.96
CA ALA A 75 6.16 14.45 8.22
C ALA A 75 6.82 13.14 8.73
N ARG A 76 6.14 12.38 9.58
CA ARG A 76 6.64 11.09 10.08
C ARG A 76 6.76 10.05 8.95
N TYR A 77 5.73 9.96 8.11
CA TYR A 77 5.74 9.08 6.96
C TYR A 77 6.88 9.41 6.00
N ASP A 78 7.00 10.69 5.63
CA ASP A 78 8.03 11.16 4.71
C ASP A 78 9.44 10.87 5.24
N ALA A 79 9.71 11.16 6.50
CA ALA A 79 11.00 10.89 7.13
C ALA A 79 11.33 9.40 7.13
N ALA A 80 10.37 8.54 7.52
CA ALA A 80 10.57 7.10 7.59
C ALA A 80 10.80 6.47 6.20
N MET A 81 9.95 6.81 5.23
CA MET A 81 10.04 6.27 3.88
C MET A 81 11.28 6.78 3.14
N THR A 82 11.61 8.07 3.28
CA THR A 82 12.86 8.63 2.75
C THR A 82 14.08 7.93 3.34
N GLY A 83 14.08 7.69 4.65
CA GLY A 83 15.15 6.94 5.31
C GLY A 83 15.28 5.50 4.80
N ALA A 84 14.16 4.78 4.68
CA ALA A 84 14.15 3.41 4.18
C ALA A 84 14.59 3.33 2.70
N ILE A 85 14.06 4.20 1.83
CA ILE A 85 14.41 4.24 0.41
C ILE A 85 15.88 4.62 0.21
N ASN A 86 16.40 5.60 0.93
CA ASN A 86 17.81 5.96 0.86
C ASN A 86 18.71 4.81 1.33
N ARG A 87 18.26 4.04 2.32
CA ARG A 87 18.96 2.83 2.75
C ARG A 87 18.98 1.76 1.64
N VAL A 88 17.85 1.54 0.96
CA VAL A 88 17.80 0.68 -0.24
C VAL A 88 18.80 1.15 -1.27
N LYS A 89 18.77 2.43 -1.64
CA LYS A 89 19.64 3.00 -2.68
C LYS A 89 21.13 2.95 -2.31
N SER A 90 21.46 3.01 -1.02
CA SER A 90 22.85 2.92 -0.55
C SER A 90 23.48 1.53 -0.78
N VAL A 91 22.69 0.46 -0.75
CA VAL A 91 23.15 -0.93 -0.94
C VAL A 91 22.82 -1.49 -2.32
N ALA A 92 21.80 -0.94 -2.96
CA ALA A 92 21.33 -1.33 -4.29
C ALA A 92 21.21 -0.08 -5.20
N PRO A 93 22.33 0.58 -5.56
CA PRO A 93 22.31 1.87 -6.25
C PRO A 93 21.70 1.81 -7.66
N ASN A 94 21.61 0.63 -8.25
CA ASN A 94 21.05 0.41 -9.57
C ASN A 94 19.59 -0.11 -9.52
N ALA A 95 19.01 -0.25 -8.33
CA ALA A 95 17.64 -0.70 -8.20
C ALA A 95 16.66 0.43 -8.55
N LYS A 96 15.70 0.15 -9.40
CA LYS A 96 14.51 0.98 -9.53
C LYS A 96 13.63 0.77 -8.30
N VAL A 97 13.23 1.85 -7.63
CA VAL A 97 12.32 1.78 -6.49
C VAL A 97 10.95 2.27 -6.93
N ILE A 98 9.93 1.46 -6.68
CA ILE A 98 8.54 1.77 -6.99
C ILE A 98 7.72 1.74 -5.70
N LEU A 99 7.10 2.87 -5.34
CA LEU A 99 6.09 2.90 -4.32
C LEU A 99 4.76 2.48 -4.96
N LEU A 100 4.18 1.42 -4.42
CA LEU A 100 2.87 0.93 -4.84
C LEU A 100 1.79 1.61 -4.03
N GLY A 101 0.92 2.33 -4.71
CA GLY A 101 -0.29 2.89 -4.11
C GLY A 101 -1.17 1.79 -3.52
N ILE A 102 -1.94 2.17 -2.50
CA ILE A 102 -2.97 1.30 -1.93
C ILE A 102 -4.10 1.07 -2.94
N PRO A 103 -4.83 -0.04 -2.87
CA PRO A 103 -6.06 -0.21 -3.64
C PRO A 103 -7.12 0.82 -3.19
N ASP A 104 -8.05 1.13 -4.09
CA ASP A 104 -9.19 1.97 -3.73
C ASP A 104 -10.23 1.15 -2.96
N GLU A 105 -10.45 1.53 -1.70
CA GLU A 105 -11.41 0.91 -0.79
C GLU A 105 -12.77 1.64 -0.79
N THR A 106 -12.92 2.67 -1.63
CA THR A 106 -14.11 3.49 -1.73
C THR A 106 -14.78 3.38 -3.10
N ASP A 107 -15.93 4.02 -3.23
CA ASP A 107 -16.62 4.19 -4.52
C ASP A 107 -16.19 5.47 -5.28
N GLY A 108 -15.07 6.07 -4.87
CA GLY A 108 -14.60 7.36 -5.37
C GLY A 108 -15.24 8.56 -4.66
N HIS A 109 -16.03 8.32 -3.62
CA HIS A 109 -16.70 9.30 -2.78
C HIS A 109 -16.46 8.96 -1.29
N ASN A 110 -17.41 9.26 -0.42
CA ASN A 110 -17.28 8.99 1.02
C ASN A 110 -17.89 7.65 1.45
N HIS A 111 -18.06 6.71 0.54
CA HIS A 111 -18.62 5.40 0.86
C HIS A 111 -17.55 4.32 0.67
N THR A 112 -17.44 3.46 1.66
CA THR A 112 -16.66 2.22 1.52
C THR A 112 -17.51 1.10 0.93
N CYS A 113 -16.87 0.17 0.24
CA CYS A 113 -17.53 -0.96 -0.40
C CYS A 113 -17.83 -2.04 0.64
N GLY A 114 -19.02 -1.99 1.24
CA GLY A 114 -19.42 -2.88 2.33
C GLY A 114 -19.61 -4.32 1.88
N SER A 115 -20.36 -4.54 0.80
CA SER A 115 -20.55 -5.88 0.23
C SER A 115 -20.62 -5.85 -1.28
N ASN A 116 -20.21 -6.97 -1.89
CA ASN A 116 -20.39 -7.28 -3.30
C ASN A 116 -20.61 -8.77 -3.44
N LEU A 117 -21.88 -9.18 -3.40
CA LEU A 117 -22.28 -10.57 -3.40
C LEU A 117 -23.30 -10.79 -4.54
N LEU A 118 -23.01 -11.73 -5.42
CA LEU A 118 -23.89 -12.09 -6.56
C LEU A 118 -24.25 -10.87 -7.42
N GLY A 119 -23.33 -9.92 -7.57
CA GLY A 119 -23.55 -8.67 -8.31
C GLY A 119 -24.38 -7.62 -7.58
N VAL A 120 -24.70 -7.82 -6.30
CA VAL A 120 -25.36 -6.83 -5.43
C VAL A 120 -24.33 -6.16 -4.56
N THR A 121 -24.19 -4.83 -4.74
CA THR A 121 -23.24 -4.02 -3.97
C THR A 121 -23.94 -3.23 -2.89
N SER A 122 -23.25 -3.01 -1.78
CA SER A 122 -23.66 -2.05 -0.77
C SER A 122 -22.57 -1.00 -0.54
N HIS A 123 -23.00 0.23 -0.35
CA HIS A 123 -22.15 1.39 -0.15
C HIS A 123 -22.43 1.93 1.25
N TRP A 124 -21.44 1.88 2.12
CA TRP A 124 -21.58 2.38 3.49
C TRP A 124 -20.94 3.76 3.61
N TYR A 125 -21.72 4.74 4.00
CA TYR A 125 -21.21 6.08 4.24
C TYR A 125 -20.19 6.05 5.39
N PHE A 126 -18.91 6.12 5.04
CA PHE A 126 -17.81 6.07 5.99
C PHE A 126 -16.65 6.98 5.55
N PRO A 127 -16.83 8.31 5.68
CA PRO A 127 -15.90 9.31 5.14
C PRO A 127 -14.48 9.22 5.73
N LEU A 128 -14.32 8.59 6.89
CA LEU A 128 -13.01 8.40 7.50
C LEU A 128 -12.09 7.50 6.66
N VAL A 129 -12.66 6.49 5.98
CA VAL A 129 -11.88 5.63 5.06
C VAL A 129 -11.35 6.46 3.89
N ALA A 130 -12.21 7.25 3.25
CA ALA A 130 -11.81 8.13 2.15
C ALA A 130 -10.74 9.14 2.60
N TYR A 131 -10.92 9.75 3.78
CA TYR A 131 -9.96 10.69 4.34
C TYR A 131 -8.56 10.05 4.52
N TYR A 132 -8.50 8.86 5.13
CA TYR A 132 -7.22 8.19 5.32
C TYR A 132 -6.63 7.65 4.02
N GLN A 133 -7.46 7.18 3.11
CA GLN A 133 -7.01 6.76 1.78
C GLN A 133 -6.32 7.91 1.04
N ASP A 134 -6.93 9.10 1.03
CA ASP A 134 -6.35 10.29 0.41
C ASP A 134 -5.06 10.73 1.11
N GLU A 135 -5.02 10.66 2.45
CA GLU A 135 -3.81 11.00 3.21
C GLU A 135 -2.66 10.04 2.87
N VAL A 136 -2.89 8.73 2.88
CA VAL A 136 -1.86 7.73 2.56
C VAL A 136 -1.39 7.85 1.11
N ARG A 137 -2.32 8.07 0.19
CA ARG A 137 -2.00 8.32 -1.22
C ARG A 137 -1.05 9.51 -1.40
N GLU A 138 -1.34 10.63 -0.73
CA GLU A 138 -0.50 11.82 -0.77
C GLU A 138 0.85 11.60 -0.07
N GLN A 139 0.89 10.89 1.05
CA GLN A 139 2.12 10.47 1.72
C GLN A 139 3.03 9.67 0.79
N GLN A 140 2.48 8.67 0.10
CA GLN A 140 3.23 7.83 -0.85
C GLN A 140 3.74 8.66 -2.03
N ARG A 141 2.89 9.53 -2.59
CA ARG A 141 3.26 10.40 -3.70
C ARG A 141 4.42 11.34 -3.35
N LEU A 142 4.37 11.98 -2.17
CA LEU A 142 5.41 12.89 -1.71
C LEU A 142 6.72 12.16 -1.40
N ALA A 143 6.67 11.01 -0.73
CA ALA A 143 7.86 10.22 -0.47
C ALA A 143 8.54 9.74 -1.76
N ALA A 144 7.77 9.37 -2.77
CA ALA A 144 8.32 9.04 -4.09
C ALA A 144 9.01 10.25 -4.74
N LEU A 145 8.34 11.41 -4.71
CA LEU A 145 8.90 12.66 -5.25
C LEU A 145 10.22 13.04 -4.54
N HIS A 146 10.24 13.03 -3.21
CA HIS A 146 11.42 13.43 -2.43
C HIS A 146 12.60 12.48 -2.59
N THR A 147 12.32 11.22 -2.89
CA THR A 147 13.37 10.21 -3.08
C THR A 147 13.74 9.97 -4.55
N GLY A 148 13.05 10.61 -5.49
CA GLY A 148 13.20 10.32 -6.92
C GLY A 148 12.87 8.85 -7.24
N SER A 149 11.83 8.32 -6.59
CA SER A 149 11.28 6.99 -6.85
C SER A 149 10.02 7.10 -7.71
N GLU A 150 9.61 5.99 -8.33
CA GLU A 150 8.35 5.94 -9.06
C GLU A 150 7.18 5.78 -8.09
N PHE A 151 6.04 6.36 -8.41
CA PHE A 151 4.78 6.14 -7.69
C PHE A 151 3.73 5.60 -8.65
N LEU A 152 3.22 4.40 -8.38
CA LEU A 152 2.06 3.85 -9.05
C LEU A 152 0.81 4.21 -8.24
N ASP A 153 0.05 5.17 -8.74
CA ASP A 153 -1.18 5.65 -8.09
C ASP A 153 -2.35 4.69 -8.35
N MET A 154 -2.40 3.64 -7.56
CA MET A 154 -3.35 2.56 -7.77
C MET A 154 -4.80 2.95 -7.43
N VAL A 155 -5.01 3.94 -6.55
CA VAL A 155 -6.35 4.51 -6.32
C VAL A 155 -6.87 5.10 -7.62
N ALA A 156 -6.08 5.95 -8.29
CA ALA A 156 -6.48 6.54 -9.56
C ALA A 156 -6.71 5.49 -10.65
N GLU A 157 -5.82 4.50 -10.76
CA GLU A 157 -5.90 3.47 -11.80
C GLU A 157 -7.10 2.53 -11.60
N ILE A 158 -7.38 2.12 -10.36
CA ILE A 158 -8.45 1.17 -10.05
C ILE A 158 -9.82 1.84 -10.06
N SER A 159 -9.96 3.01 -9.44
CA SER A 159 -11.25 3.68 -9.33
C SER A 159 -11.56 4.55 -10.55
N VAL A 160 -10.69 5.52 -10.83
CA VAL A 160 -10.97 6.56 -11.82
C VAL A 160 -10.82 6.04 -13.26
N GLN A 161 -9.74 5.31 -13.53
CA GLN A 161 -9.43 4.89 -14.91
C GLN A 161 -10.14 3.61 -15.32
N SER A 162 -10.26 2.63 -14.43
CA SER A 162 -10.85 1.32 -14.78
C SER A 162 -12.24 1.09 -14.21
N GLY A 163 -12.64 1.81 -13.16
CA GLY A 163 -13.90 1.58 -12.45
C GLY A 163 -14.00 0.19 -11.80
N LYS A 164 -12.87 -0.43 -11.47
CA LYS A 164 -12.78 -1.81 -10.97
C LYS A 164 -12.46 -1.90 -9.48
N ASN A 165 -12.93 -0.93 -8.69
CA ASN A 165 -12.83 -0.99 -7.23
C ASN A 165 -13.77 -2.05 -6.63
N GLY A 166 -13.75 -2.21 -5.31
CA GLY A 166 -14.57 -3.18 -4.60
C GLY A 166 -16.07 -2.98 -4.74
N CYS A 167 -16.53 -1.78 -5.10
CA CYS A 167 -17.94 -1.47 -5.36
C CYS A 167 -18.40 -1.80 -6.79
N SER A 168 -17.49 -2.21 -7.65
CA SER A 168 -17.80 -2.52 -9.05
C SER A 168 -18.56 -3.84 -9.19
N ASN A 169 -19.59 -3.86 -10.03
CA ASN A 169 -20.31 -5.08 -10.42
C ASN A 169 -19.55 -5.94 -11.44
N ASP A 170 -18.37 -5.49 -11.92
CA ASP A 170 -17.53 -6.27 -12.82
C ASP A 170 -16.98 -7.50 -12.07
N PRO A 171 -17.24 -8.74 -12.53
CA PRO A 171 -16.67 -9.93 -11.90
C PRO A 171 -15.14 -9.98 -11.97
N GLY A 172 -14.52 -9.22 -12.88
CA GLY A 172 -13.07 -9.03 -12.98
C GLY A 172 -12.56 -7.78 -12.26
N ARG A 173 -13.28 -7.28 -11.25
CA ARG A 173 -12.86 -6.14 -10.43
C ARG A 173 -11.52 -6.39 -9.74
N TYR A 174 -10.78 -5.35 -9.46
CA TYR A 174 -9.44 -5.43 -8.86
C TYR A 174 -9.45 -5.28 -7.35
N GLY A 175 -10.40 -4.52 -6.79
CA GLY A 175 -10.63 -4.41 -5.37
C GLY A 175 -11.69 -5.39 -4.88
N ALA A 176 -11.52 -5.94 -3.68
CA ALA A 176 -12.55 -6.71 -2.98
C ALA A 176 -13.28 -5.82 -1.97
N SER A 177 -14.60 -6.02 -1.83
CA SER A 177 -15.40 -5.44 -0.76
C SER A 177 -15.07 -6.10 0.60
N ILE A 178 -15.62 -5.55 1.69
CA ILE A 178 -15.49 -6.17 3.01
C ILE A 178 -16.14 -7.56 3.00
N PHE A 179 -17.35 -7.69 2.43
CA PHE A 179 -17.99 -8.98 2.15
C PHE A 179 -18.07 -9.17 0.64
N ASP A 180 -17.30 -10.12 0.10
CA ASP A 180 -17.07 -10.27 -1.32
C ASP A 180 -17.10 -11.74 -1.75
N ASP A 181 -17.63 -12.02 -2.93
CA ASP A 181 -17.68 -13.36 -3.52
C ASP A 181 -16.63 -13.57 -4.61
N SER A 182 -15.81 -12.56 -4.92
CA SER A 182 -14.70 -12.72 -5.86
C SER A 182 -13.54 -13.51 -5.23
N PRO A 183 -12.70 -14.17 -6.03
CA PRO A 183 -11.46 -14.76 -5.53
C PRO A 183 -10.54 -13.68 -4.94
N HIS A 184 -10.31 -13.76 -3.64
CA HIS A 184 -9.43 -12.86 -2.89
C HIS A 184 -8.92 -13.55 -1.62
N LYS A 185 -7.80 -13.06 -1.08
CA LYS A 185 -7.21 -13.63 0.15
C LYS A 185 -7.62 -12.89 1.41
N LEU A 186 -7.97 -11.61 1.28
CA LEU A 186 -8.32 -10.75 2.40
C LEU A 186 -9.37 -9.72 1.97
N ALA A 187 -10.43 -9.60 2.78
CA ALA A 187 -11.50 -8.60 2.57
C ALA A 187 -10.93 -7.18 2.56
N GLY A 188 -11.49 -6.31 1.72
CA GLY A 188 -11.02 -4.92 1.57
C GLY A 188 -9.65 -4.78 0.89
N HIS A 189 -9.13 -5.85 0.29
CA HIS A 189 -7.83 -5.87 -0.38
C HIS A 189 -7.99 -6.16 -1.89
N LEU A 190 -6.90 -6.51 -2.54
CA LEU A 190 -6.95 -6.89 -3.95
C LEU A 190 -7.60 -8.25 -4.15
N THR A 191 -8.37 -8.37 -5.22
CA THR A 191 -8.76 -9.67 -5.79
C THR A 191 -7.57 -10.33 -6.49
N ASP A 192 -7.71 -11.60 -6.90
CA ASP A 192 -6.69 -12.26 -7.73
C ASP A 192 -6.48 -11.51 -9.06
N ALA A 193 -7.54 -10.96 -9.65
CA ALA A 193 -7.45 -10.11 -10.84
C ALA A 193 -6.69 -8.80 -10.55
N GLY A 194 -6.90 -8.22 -9.37
CA GLY A 194 -6.18 -7.04 -8.88
C GLY A 194 -4.69 -7.30 -8.69
N HIS A 195 -4.32 -8.41 -8.07
CA HIS A 195 -2.91 -8.81 -7.95
C HIS A 195 -2.25 -8.98 -9.34
N GLY A 196 -2.95 -9.59 -10.28
CA GLY A 196 -2.48 -9.70 -11.67
C GLY A 196 -2.31 -8.33 -12.35
N TYR A 197 -3.22 -7.39 -12.07
CA TYR A 197 -3.12 -6.02 -12.58
C TYR A 197 -1.89 -5.29 -12.01
N TYR A 198 -1.69 -5.32 -10.69
CA TYR A 198 -0.50 -4.74 -10.06
C TYR A 198 0.79 -5.30 -10.63
N GLY A 199 0.87 -6.62 -10.80
CA GLY A 199 2.05 -7.27 -11.38
C GLY A 199 2.37 -6.76 -12.79
N ARG A 200 1.35 -6.57 -13.66
CA ARG A 200 1.54 -5.98 -14.99
C ARG A 200 2.02 -4.53 -14.93
N ARG A 201 1.40 -3.70 -14.08
CA ARG A 201 1.79 -2.29 -13.93
C ARG A 201 3.22 -2.13 -13.42
N ILE A 202 3.63 -2.96 -12.46
CA ILE A 202 5.02 -3.00 -11.98
C ILE A 202 5.96 -3.36 -13.13
N ALA A 203 5.64 -4.39 -13.92
CA ALA A 203 6.48 -4.83 -15.04
C ALA A 203 6.57 -3.78 -16.15
N GLU A 204 5.50 -3.06 -16.45
CA GLU A 204 5.48 -1.94 -17.40
C GLU A 204 6.32 -0.77 -16.92
N THR A 205 6.18 -0.40 -15.65
CA THR A 205 6.92 0.71 -15.01
C THR A 205 8.42 0.38 -14.90
N TYR A 206 8.77 -0.90 -14.71
CA TYR A 206 10.16 -1.33 -14.61
C TYR A 206 10.94 -1.21 -15.93
N ARG A 207 10.29 -1.37 -17.07
CA ARG A 207 10.91 -1.28 -18.42
C ARG A 207 11.33 0.13 -18.76
#